data_7038e874be109896d81cdc4958651ee9
#
_entry.id   7038e874be109896d81cdc4958651ee9
#
_cell.length_a   1.000
_cell.length_b   1.000
_cell.length_c   1.000
_cell.angle_alpha   90.00
_cell.angle_beta   90.00
_cell.angle_gamma   90.00
#
_symmetry.space_group_name_H-M   'P 1'
#
loop_
_entity.id
_entity.type
_entity.pdbx_description
1 polymer ?
#
loop_
_entity_poly.entity_id
_entity_poly.type
_entity_poly.pdbx_seq_one_letter_code
_entity_poly.pdbx_strand_id
1 'polypeptide(L)'
;MEKADIKIKKSREKEYNDKIYIQCRKRGRDMKIQKIICSSGRTGFFFDDQRAIKKGAKSDGSAYVGQPVTEGFKAVRQAGESISVMIVLEDGQIAYGDCAAVQYSGAGGRDPLFLAEDFIPVIMEHVAPMLEGKELDSFRQLAAEVEKVEVDGKRLHTAIRYGVTQAVLDAVAKAKKKLMCEVIAEEYGLNPEYRQIPIFTQSGDNRYDNSDKMIMKGADVLPHALINNVETKLGKDGSILLEYVKWLRDRIMALRQDESYQPVLHIDVYGTIGMAFGVNNYKEMADYIETLVEAAKPFKLRIEGPMDAEEREAQMKALAGLTAEVDRRGIEVELVADEWCNTLEDIKYFADNKAGHMVQIKTPDLGGINNIVEAVLYCKEKGIGAYQGGTCNETDRSAQVCVNLAMASQPDQILAKPGMGVDEGYMIVYNEMQRILAILAAKNGKEN
;
A
#
# COMPACT_ATOMS: atom_id res chain seq x y z
N MET A 1 -18.01 4.85 67.57
CA MET A 1 -17.42 3.62 66.96
C MET A 1 -17.78 3.53 65.49
N GLU A 2 -19.01 3.72 65.06
CA GLU A 2 -19.44 3.55 63.66
C GLU A 2 -18.70 4.41 62.58
N LYS A 3 -18.35 5.68 62.92
CA LYS A 3 -17.66 6.57 61.97
C LYS A 3 -16.20 6.18 61.67
N ALA A 4 -15.54 5.48 62.59
CA ALA A 4 -14.16 5.02 62.46
C ALA A 4 -14.10 3.76 61.54
N ASP A 5 -15.07 2.85 61.70
CA ASP A 5 -15.17 1.61 60.92
C ASP A 5 -15.49 1.89 59.45
N ILE A 6 -16.34 2.88 59.15
CA ILE A 6 -16.65 3.31 57.77
C ILE A 6 -15.42 3.92 57.09
N LYS A 7 -14.59 4.67 57.84
CA LYS A 7 -13.37 5.28 57.29
C LYS A 7 -12.29 4.27 56.98
N ILE A 8 -12.17 3.22 57.80
CA ILE A 8 -11.25 2.11 57.60
C ILE A 8 -11.70 1.23 56.41
N LYS A 9 -13.00 0.98 56.29
CA LYS A 9 -13.57 0.22 55.16
C LYS A 9 -13.34 0.91 53.80
N LYS A 10 -13.61 2.21 53.73
CA LYS A 10 -13.34 3.03 52.53
C LYS A 10 -11.87 3.13 52.17
N SER A 11 -10.98 3.20 53.19
CA SER A 11 -9.52 3.20 52.93
C SER A 11 -9.02 1.87 52.37
N ARG A 12 -9.54 0.73 52.87
CA ARG A 12 -9.20 -0.61 52.38
C ARG A 12 -9.75 -0.86 50.99
N GLU A 13 -10.96 -0.42 50.68
CA GLU A 13 -11.55 -0.50 49.32
C GLU A 13 -10.76 0.34 48.32
N LYS A 14 -10.31 1.55 48.71
CA LYS A 14 -9.48 2.38 47.85
C LYS A 14 -8.11 1.74 47.61
N GLU A 15 -7.47 1.20 48.64
CA GLU A 15 -6.17 0.52 48.53
C GLU A 15 -6.28 -0.78 47.71
N TYR A 16 -7.39 -1.51 47.80
CA TYR A 16 -7.68 -2.68 47.00
C TYR A 16 -7.91 -2.31 45.51
N ASN A 17 -8.68 -1.26 45.26
CA ASN A 17 -8.93 -0.74 43.92
C ASN A 17 -7.66 -0.16 43.27
N ASP A 18 -6.83 0.56 44.07
CA ASP A 18 -5.54 1.08 43.59
C ASP A 18 -4.56 -0.08 43.27
N LYS A 19 -4.56 -1.14 44.09
CA LYS A 19 -3.75 -2.35 43.81
C LYS A 19 -4.24 -3.11 42.55
N ILE A 20 -5.56 -3.24 42.37
CA ILE A 20 -6.14 -3.83 41.14
C ILE A 20 -5.81 -2.94 39.94
N TYR A 21 -5.96 -1.62 40.07
CA TYR A 21 -5.65 -0.67 39.00
C TYR A 21 -4.16 -0.69 38.63
N ILE A 22 -3.27 -0.77 39.60
CA ILE A 22 -1.83 -0.91 39.41
C ILE A 22 -1.51 -2.29 38.76
N GLN A 23 -2.16 -3.34 39.23
CA GLN A 23 -1.97 -4.71 38.69
C GLN A 23 -2.54 -4.86 37.29
N CYS A 24 -3.69 -4.24 36.98
CA CYS A 24 -4.22 -4.14 35.63
C CYS A 24 -3.33 -3.28 34.72
N ARG A 25 -2.76 -2.19 35.23
CA ARG A 25 -1.85 -1.30 34.52
C ARG A 25 -0.49 -1.99 34.27
N LYS A 26 0.01 -2.80 35.21
CA LYS A 26 1.22 -3.63 35.03
C LYS A 26 0.97 -4.76 34.04
N ARG A 27 -0.17 -5.47 34.12
CA ARG A 27 -0.50 -6.56 33.17
C ARG A 27 -0.62 -6.10 31.72
N GLY A 28 -0.90 -4.82 31.46
CA GLY A 28 -0.94 -4.28 30.10
C GLY A 28 0.40 -3.71 29.60
N ARG A 29 1.41 -3.54 30.50
CA ARG A 29 2.72 -2.97 30.16
C ARG A 29 3.83 -4.00 29.96
N ASP A 30 3.66 -5.21 30.47
CA ASP A 30 4.71 -6.23 30.49
C ASP A 30 4.45 -7.41 29.53
N MET A 31 3.53 -7.24 28.55
CA MET A 31 3.25 -8.29 27.56
C MET A 31 4.46 -8.48 26.65
N LYS A 32 4.96 -9.73 26.56
CA LYS A 32 6.14 -10.06 25.78
C LYS A 32 5.84 -10.99 24.61
N ILE A 33 6.73 -10.96 23.64
CA ILE A 33 6.79 -11.93 22.57
C ILE A 33 7.34 -13.24 23.15
N GLN A 34 6.53 -14.31 23.13
CA GLN A 34 6.94 -15.62 23.61
C GLN A 34 7.71 -16.39 22.53
N LYS A 35 7.20 -16.36 21.29
CA LYS A 35 7.77 -17.17 20.19
C LYS A 35 7.36 -16.60 18.85
N ILE A 36 8.23 -16.77 17.85
CA ILE A 36 7.94 -16.52 16.44
C ILE A 36 7.83 -17.85 15.69
N ILE A 37 6.84 -17.95 14.81
CA ILE A 37 6.59 -19.10 13.94
C ILE A 37 6.41 -18.56 12.53
N CYS A 38 6.96 -19.26 11.52
CA CYS A 38 6.77 -18.91 10.12
C CYS A 38 6.12 -20.07 9.36
N SER A 39 5.30 -19.74 8.38
CA SER A 39 4.78 -20.71 7.40
C SER A 39 4.84 -20.14 5.99
N SER A 40 5.09 -21.02 5.02
CA SER A 40 4.95 -20.63 3.60
C SER A 40 3.49 -20.38 3.25
N GLY A 41 3.27 -19.42 2.34
CA GLY A 41 1.96 -19.05 1.84
C GLY A 41 2.00 -18.72 0.35
N ARG A 42 0.88 -18.20 -0.15
CA ARG A 42 0.73 -17.72 -1.52
C ARG A 42 0.22 -16.28 -1.51
N THR A 43 0.65 -15.53 -2.52
CA THR A 43 0.12 -14.19 -2.78
C THR A 43 -1.08 -14.25 -3.72
N GLY A 44 -1.78 -13.15 -3.88
CA GLY A 44 -2.92 -13.06 -4.81
C GLY A 44 -2.55 -12.97 -6.28
N PHE A 45 -1.25 -13.08 -6.63
CA PHE A 45 -0.82 -12.98 -8.01
C PHE A 45 0.43 -13.84 -8.28
N PHE A 46 1.31 -13.40 -9.17
CA PHE A 46 2.48 -14.13 -9.65
C PHE A 46 3.76 -13.33 -9.44
N PHE A 47 4.90 -14.03 -9.45
CA PHE A 47 6.19 -13.43 -9.77
C PHE A 47 6.44 -13.53 -11.27
N ASP A 48 6.83 -12.40 -11.87
CA ASP A 48 7.15 -12.30 -13.30
C ASP A 48 8.61 -11.91 -13.50
N ASP A 49 9.32 -12.65 -14.30
CA ASP A 49 10.67 -12.27 -14.75
C ASP A 49 10.58 -11.14 -15.76
N GLN A 50 10.57 -9.90 -15.29
CA GLN A 50 10.47 -8.71 -16.13
C GLN A 50 11.57 -8.65 -17.19
N ARG A 51 12.78 -9.12 -16.87
CA ARG A 51 13.90 -9.13 -17.83
C ARG A 51 13.64 -10.11 -18.99
N ALA A 52 13.07 -11.27 -18.71
CA ALA A 52 12.67 -12.22 -19.76
C ALA A 52 11.53 -11.66 -20.63
N ILE A 53 10.55 -11.00 -19.99
CA ILE A 53 9.44 -10.36 -20.72
C ILE A 53 9.97 -9.25 -21.65
N LYS A 54 10.83 -8.36 -21.15
CA LYS A 54 11.49 -7.31 -21.94
C LYS A 54 12.38 -7.87 -23.08
N LYS A 55 12.91 -9.10 -22.92
CA LYS A 55 13.68 -9.81 -23.95
C LYS A 55 12.81 -10.56 -24.97
N GLY A 56 11.49 -10.47 -24.88
CA GLY A 56 10.56 -10.99 -25.89
C GLY A 56 9.87 -12.29 -25.53
N ALA A 57 9.80 -12.68 -24.24
CA ALA A 57 8.92 -13.75 -23.81
C ALA A 57 7.46 -13.39 -24.15
N LYS A 58 6.74 -14.35 -24.76
CA LYS A 58 5.39 -14.11 -25.29
C LYS A 58 4.34 -14.60 -24.30
N SER A 59 3.29 -13.82 -24.13
CA SER A 59 2.11 -14.23 -23.36
C SER A 59 1.41 -15.41 -24.04
N ASP A 60 1.00 -16.40 -23.25
CA ASP A 60 0.19 -17.54 -23.64
C ASP A 60 -0.89 -17.77 -22.55
N GLY A 61 -2.03 -17.19 -22.74
CA GLY A 61 -3.06 -17.12 -21.71
C GLY A 61 -2.55 -16.41 -20.45
N SER A 62 -2.59 -17.10 -19.31
CA SER A 62 -2.04 -16.60 -18.04
C SER A 62 -0.54 -16.89 -17.85
N ALA A 63 0.08 -17.59 -18.77
CA ALA A 63 1.51 -17.94 -18.74
C ALA A 63 2.34 -17.10 -19.72
N TYR A 64 3.66 -17.31 -19.69
CA TYR A 64 4.58 -16.81 -20.70
C TYR A 64 5.37 -17.97 -21.31
N VAL A 65 5.56 -17.95 -22.62
CA VAL A 65 6.47 -18.85 -23.33
C VAL A 65 7.84 -18.19 -23.42
N GLY A 66 8.86 -18.90 -22.96
CA GLY A 66 10.25 -18.43 -22.93
C GLY A 66 11.03 -19.06 -21.78
N GLN A 67 12.31 -18.72 -21.72
CA GLN A 67 13.17 -19.13 -20.60
C GLN A 67 13.35 -17.96 -19.63
N PRO A 68 13.33 -18.20 -18.33
CA PRO A 68 13.67 -17.18 -17.35
C PRO A 68 15.15 -16.77 -17.51
N VAL A 69 15.45 -15.51 -17.18
CA VAL A 69 16.81 -14.96 -17.26
C VAL A 69 17.26 -14.30 -15.95
N THR A 70 16.33 -14.03 -15.04
CA THR A 70 16.63 -13.52 -13.69
C THR A 70 16.89 -14.71 -12.75
N GLU A 71 17.92 -14.59 -11.94
CA GLU A 71 18.32 -15.62 -10.99
C GLU A 71 17.17 -15.99 -10.03
N GLY A 72 17.00 -17.28 -9.74
CA GLY A 72 15.96 -17.84 -8.88
C GLY A 72 14.66 -18.19 -9.59
N PHE A 73 14.36 -17.60 -10.76
CA PHE A 73 13.14 -17.93 -11.51
C PHE A 73 13.25 -19.30 -12.19
N LYS A 74 12.22 -20.12 -11.98
CA LYS A 74 12.05 -21.45 -12.62
C LYS A 74 11.21 -21.35 -13.91
N ALA A 75 10.42 -20.31 -14.06
CA ALA A 75 9.63 -19.98 -15.24
C ALA A 75 9.53 -18.44 -15.38
N VAL A 76 9.20 -17.93 -16.57
CA VAL A 76 9.02 -16.48 -16.78
C VAL A 76 7.92 -15.92 -15.90
N ARG A 77 6.87 -16.69 -15.65
CA ARG A 77 5.83 -16.43 -14.64
C ARG A 77 5.69 -17.65 -13.75
N GLN A 78 5.72 -17.44 -12.46
CA GLN A 78 5.50 -18.47 -11.46
C GLN A 78 4.61 -17.96 -10.33
N ALA A 79 4.03 -18.87 -9.53
CA ALA A 79 3.16 -18.50 -8.42
C ALA A 79 3.89 -17.56 -7.45
N GLY A 80 3.23 -16.47 -7.06
CA GLY A 80 3.72 -15.61 -6.00
C GLY A 80 3.73 -16.33 -4.66
N GLU A 81 4.82 -16.19 -3.90
CA GLU A 81 4.97 -16.78 -2.57
C GLU A 81 4.95 -15.69 -1.50
N SER A 82 4.45 -16.06 -0.32
CA SER A 82 4.48 -15.26 0.89
C SER A 82 5.01 -16.06 2.06
N ILE A 83 5.36 -15.38 3.14
CA ILE A 83 5.66 -16.01 4.43
C ILE A 83 4.76 -15.37 5.47
N SER A 84 3.89 -16.16 6.09
CA SER A 84 3.15 -15.69 7.27
C SER A 84 4.05 -15.75 8.50
N VAL A 85 4.24 -14.61 9.14
CA VAL A 85 4.93 -14.45 10.41
C VAL A 85 3.89 -14.41 11.52
N MET A 86 3.97 -15.37 12.44
CA MET A 86 3.09 -15.51 13.59
C MET A 86 3.86 -15.21 14.87
N ILE A 87 3.46 -14.17 15.59
CA ILE A 87 4.02 -13.81 16.90
C ILE A 87 3.09 -14.33 17.99
N VAL A 88 3.54 -15.31 18.76
CA VAL A 88 2.84 -15.84 19.94
C VAL A 88 3.16 -14.95 21.14
N LEU A 89 2.13 -14.41 21.79
CA LEU A 89 2.22 -13.58 22.98
C LEU A 89 2.19 -14.46 24.24
N GLU A 90 2.69 -13.97 25.37
CA GLU A 90 2.71 -14.70 26.66
C GLU A 90 1.31 -15.13 27.16
N ASP A 91 0.24 -14.43 26.77
CA ASP A 91 -1.13 -14.80 27.11
C ASP A 91 -1.76 -15.81 26.12
N GLY A 92 -0.99 -16.29 25.15
CA GLY A 92 -1.42 -17.24 24.12
C GLY A 92 -2.11 -16.62 22.90
N GLN A 93 -2.29 -15.30 22.84
CA GLN A 93 -2.74 -14.66 21.61
C GLN A 93 -1.70 -14.81 20.51
N ILE A 94 -2.14 -14.84 19.25
CA ILE A 94 -1.25 -14.92 18.08
C ILE A 94 -1.48 -13.68 17.21
N ALA A 95 -0.42 -12.96 16.92
CA ALA A 95 -0.42 -11.85 15.98
C ALA A 95 0.15 -12.27 14.64
N TYR A 96 -0.30 -11.66 13.56
CA TYR A 96 -0.01 -12.07 12.19
C TYR A 96 0.50 -10.92 11.33
N GLY A 97 1.44 -11.24 10.44
CA GLY A 97 1.85 -10.39 9.34
C GLY A 97 2.39 -11.24 8.21
N ASP A 98 2.25 -10.77 6.97
CA ASP A 98 2.66 -11.51 5.80
C ASP A 98 3.77 -10.78 5.04
N CYS A 99 4.90 -11.47 4.87
CA CYS A 99 5.96 -11.07 3.97
C CYS A 99 5.47 -11.26 2.53
N ALA A 100 5.43 -10.21 1.77
CA ALA A 100 5.08 -10.22 0.36
C ALA A 100 6.00 -9.28 -0.41
N ALA A 101 6.44 -9.69 -1.60
CA ALA A 101 7.26 -8.90 -2.49
C ALA A 101 6.46 -8.49 -3.73
N VAL A 102 6.93 -7.47 -4.43
CA VAL A 102 6.30 -7.03 -5.68
C VAL A 102 6.42 -8.09 -6.78
N GLN A 103 5.54 -7.99 -7.77
CA GLN A 103 5.49 -8.90 -8.91
C GLN A 103 6.83 -9.02 -9.65
N TYR A 104 7.54 -7.90 -9.86
CA TYR A 104 8.79 -7.83 -10.61
C TYR A 104 10.01 -7.87 -9.69
N SER A 105 10.12 -8.88 -8.84
CA SER A 105 11.27 -9.09 -7.96
C SER A 105 12.57 -9.26 -8.75
N GLY A 106 13.68 -8.77 -8.20
CA GLY A 106 15.00 -8.83 -8.84
C GLY A 106 15.20 -7.89 -10.04
N ALA A 107 14.27 -6.97 -10.32
CA ALA A 107 14.35 -5.98 -11.38
C ALA A 107 14.12 -4.56 -10.85
N GLY A 108 14.63 -3.54 -11.54
CA GLY A 108 14.41 -2.14 -11.18
C GLY A 108 14.99 -1.74 -9.83
N GLY A 109 16.13 -2.30 -9.43
CA GLY A 109 16.77 -2.02 -8.13
C GLY A 109 16.14 -2.73 -6.92
N ARG A 110 15.16 -3.59 -7.15
CA ARG A 110 14.48 -4.36 -6.10
C ARG A 110 15.31 -5.57 -5.65
N ASP A 111 15.00 -6.02 -4.45
CA ASP A 111 15.55 -7.24 -3.85
C ASP A 111 15.28 -8.48 -4.74
N PRO A 112 16.06 -9.57 -4.58
CA PRO A 112 15.92 -10.77 -5.40
C PRO A 112 14.55 -11.44 -5.26
N LEU A 113 14.30 -12.50 -6.05
CA LEU A 113 13.06 -13.27 -5.97
C LEU A 113 12.82 -13.80 -4.54
N PHE A 114 11.62 -13.55 -4.02
CA PHE A 114 11.25 -13.90 -2.65
C PHE A 114 10.60 -15.27 -2.60
N LEU A 115 11.35 -16.29 -2.17
CA LEU A 115 10.86 -17.66 -2.01
C LEU A 115 10.85 -18.06 -0.52
N ALA A 116 9.78 -18.73 -0.10
CA ALA A 116 9.61 -19.10 1.31
C ALA A 116 10.71 -20.03 1.81
N GLU A 117 11.19 -20.96 0.97
CA GLU A 117 12.28 -21.91 1.31
C GLU A 117 13.59 -21.18 1.62
N ASP A 118 13.86 -20.06 0.97
CA ASP A 118 15.11 -19.30 1.16
C ASP A 118 15.03 -18.36 2.37
N PHE A 119 13.87 -17.76 2.63
CA PHE A 119 13.76 -16.66 3.59
C PHE A 119 13.12 -17.01 4.94
N ILE A 120 12.43 -18.16 5.08
CA ILE A 120 12.01 -18.66 6.41
C ILE A 120 13.23 -18.88 7.32
N PRO A 121 14.33 -19.54 6.86
CA PRO A 121 15.53 -19.69 7.67
C PRO A 121 16.12 -18.35 8.12
N VAL A 122 16.16 -17.35 7.24
CA VAL A 122 16.66 -16.00 7.56
C VAL A 122 15.86 -15.35 8.69
N ILE A 123 14.52 -15.44 8.62
CA ILE A 123 13.65 -14.91 9.69
C ILE A 123 13.90 -15.64 11.00
N MET A 124 13.97 -16.96 10.97
CA MET A 124 14.13 -17.78 12.18
C MET A 124 15.51 -17.65 12.82
N GLU A 125 16.55 -17.42 12.04
CA GLU A 125 17.93 -17.31 12.53
C GLU A 125 18.30 -15.90 12.99
N HIS A 126 17.80 -14.86 12.31
CA HIS A 126 18.25 -13.48 12.54
C HIS A 126 17.18 -12.56 13.16
N VAL A 127 15.89 -12.79 12.88
CA VAL A 127 14.80 -11.93 13.35
C VAL A 127 14.14 -12.48 14.60
N ALA A 128 13.83 -13.78 14.63
CA ALA A 128 13.13 -14.38 15.76
C ALA A 128 13.91 -14.22 17.08
N PRO A 129 15.22 -14.51 17.17
CA PRO A 129 15.96 -14.34 18.43
C PRO A 129 16.06 -12.87 18.88
N MET A 130 15.99 -11.92 17.95
CA MET A 130 16.04 -10.49 18.27
C MET A 130 14.72 -10.01 18.89
N LEU A 131 13.58 -10.58 18.46
CA LEU A 131 12.25 -10.17 18.90
C LEU A 131 11.72 -10.98 20.10
N GLU A 132 12.06 -12.27 20.21
CA GLU A 132 11.62 -13.12 21.34
C GLU A 132 12.09 -12.56 22.70
N GLY A 133 11.17 -12.50 23.66
CA GLY A 133 11.37 -11.89 24.96
C GLY A 133 11.22 -10.35 25.01
N LYS A 134 11.07 -9.66 23.89
CA LYS A 134 10.83 -8.21 23.84
C LYS A 134 9.45 -7.86 24.39
N GLU A 135 9.37 -6.72 25.05
CA GLU A 135 8.13 -6.10 25.52
C GLU A 135 7.41 -5.41 24.36
N LEU A 136 6.08 -5.48 24.37
CA LEU A 136 5.21 -4.93 23.32
C LEU A 136 4.74 -3.50 23.65
N ASP A 137 5.69 -2.64 24.03
CA ASP A 137 5.42 -1.26 24.47
C ASP A 137 5.24 -0.29 23.32
N SER A 138 6.06 -0.40 22.29
CA SER A 138 6.03 0.51 21.12
C SER A 138 6.27 -0.22 19.82
N PHE A 139 5.32 -0.10 18.91
CA PHE A 139 5.46 -0.56 17.53
C PHE A 139 6.63 0.14 16.82
N ARG A 140 6.70 1.50 16.91
CA ARG A 140 7.75 2.27 16.21
C ARG A 140 9.14 1.87 16.64
N GLN A 141 9.35 1.61 17.93
CA GLN A 141 10.65 1.19 18.44
C GLN A 141 11.03 -0.19 17.88
N LEU A 142 10.14 -1.17 17.98
CA LEU A 142 10.39 -2.52 17.48
C LEU A 142 10.55 -2.55 15.96
N ALA A 143 9.74 -1.79 15.20
CA ALA A 143 9.90 -1.66 13.76
C ALA A 143 11.25 -1.06 13.38
N ALA A 144 11.72 -0.02 14.09
CA ALA A 144 13.03 0.56 13.88
C ALA A 144 14.19 -0.40 14.21
N GLU A 145 14.00 -1.34 15.13
CA GLU A 145 14.98 -2.40 15.40
C GLU A 145 15.02 -3.40 14.23
N VAL A 146 13.85 -3.83 13.71
CA VAL A 146 13.76 -4.71 12.53
C VAL A 146 14.44 -4.08 11.30
N GLU A 147 14.23 -2.79 11.08
CA GLU A 147 14.83 -2.05 9.96
C GLU A 147 16.36 -2.03 9.98
N LYS A 148 17.00 -2.22 11.15
CA LYS A 148 18.45 -2.21 11.33
C LYS A 148 19.11 -3.59 11.24
N VAL A 149 18.33 -4.64 11.14
CA VAL A 149 18.89 -6.01 11.02
C VAL A 149 19.60 -6.15 9.70
N GLU A 150 20.83 -6.61 9.76
CA GLU A 150 21.68 -6.92 8.61
C GLU A 150 22.12 -8.38 8.67
N VAL A 151 22.18 -9.02 7.51
CA VAL A 151 22.71 -10.36 7.30
C VAL A 151 23.81 -10.28 6.26
N ASP A 152 25.02 -10.71 6.59
CA ASP A 152 26.21 -10.61 5.73
C ASP A 152 26.48 -9.18 5.21
N GLY A 153 26.23 -8.16 6.06
CA GLY A 153 26.42 -6.76 5.73
C GLY A 153 25.39 -6.17 4.77
N LYS A 154 24.27 -6.87 4.57
CA LYS A 154 23.14 -6.41 3.77
C LYS A 154 21.89 -6.28 4.63
N ARG A 155 21.08 -5.26 4.38
CA ARG A 155 19.76 -5.13 5.02
C ARG A 155 18.89 -6.34 4.67
N LEU A 156 17.99 -6.70 5.59
CA LEU A 156 16.97 -7.72 5.32
C LEU A 156 16.17 -7.35 4.06
N HIS A 157 15.77 -8.39 3.33
CA HIS A 157 14.84 -8.25 2.21
C HIS A 157 13.63 -7.37 2.58
N THR A 158 13.21 -6.49 1.69
CA THR A 158 12.06 -5.57 1.92
C THR A 158 10.81 -6.33 2.35
N ALA A 159 10.52 -7.47 1.72
CA ALA A 159 9.38 -8.31 2.09
C ALA A 159 9.44 -8.84 3.53
N ILE A 160 10.62 -9.19 4.06
CA ILE A 160 10.77 -9.61 5.46
C ILE A 160 10.43 -8.45 6.39
N ARG A 161 11.04 -7.29 6.16
CA ARG A 161 10.77 -6.08 6.96
C ARG A 161 9.29 -5.73 6.92
N TYR A 162 8.66 -5.82 5.75
CA TYR A 162 7.23 -5.58 5.54
C TYR A 162 6.35 -6.51 6.38
N GLY A 163 6.54 -7.83 6.29
CA GLY A 163 5.71 -8.81 6.99
C GLY A 163 5.97 -8.87 8.50
N VAL A 164 7.24 -8.80 8.91
CA VAL A 164 7.60 -8.83 10.34
C VAL A 164 7.02 -7.60 11.06
N THR A 165 7.13 -6.42 10.50
CA THR A 165 6.60 -5.20 11.13
C THR A 165 5.07 -5.16 11.16
N GLN A 166 4.38 -5.83 10.22
CA GLN A 166 2.93 -6.07 10.30
C GLN A 166 2.57 -6.92 11.53
N ALA A 167 3.27 -8.04 11.71
CA ALA A 167 3.04 -8.91 12.86
C ALA A 167 3.35 -8.20 14.19
N VAL A 168 4.40 -7.37 14.24
CA VAL A 168 4.74 -6.53 15.40
C VAL A 168 3.63 -5.53 15.70
N LEU A 169 3.07 -4.84 14.70
CA LEU A 169 1.96 -3.91 14.90
C LEU A 169 0.72 -4.62 15.46
N ASP A 170 0.37 -5.78 14.91
CA ASP A 170 -0.76 -6.58 15.39
C ASP A 170 -0.51 -7.08 16.83
N ALA A 171 0.72 -7.47 17.17
CA ALA A 171 1.10 -7.88 18.52
C ALA A 171 0.95 -6.73 19.54
N VAL A 172 1.48 -5.55 19.20
CA VAL A 172 1.34 -4.36 20.07
C VAL A 172 -0.13 -3.95 20.20
N ALA A 173 -0.92 -4.01 19.13
CA ALA A 173 -2.33 -3.71 19.17
C ALA A 173 -3.10 -4.67 20.10
N LYS A 174 -2.82 -5.96 20.04
CA LYS A 174 -3.38 -6.98 20.92
C LYS A 174 -2.96 -6.78 22.38
N ALA A 175 -1.67 -6.55 22.63
CA ALA A 175 -1.15 -6.27 23.97
C ALA A 175 -1.83 -5.03 24.60
N LYS A 176 -2.03 -3.98 23.81
CA LYS A 176 -2.69 -2.73 24.25
C LYS A 176 -4.22 -2.80 24.21
N LYS A 177 -4.82 -3.87 23.68
CA LYS A 177 -6.28 -4.02 23.43
C LYS A 177 -6.86 -2.88 22.60
N LYS A 178 -6.12 -2.50 21.54
CA LYS A 178 -6.45 -1.45 20.60
C LYS A 178 -6.54 -2.01 19.18
N LEU A 179 -7.15 -1.26 18.27
CA LEU A 179 -6.99 -1.51 16.84
C LEU A 179 -5.59 -1.07 16.41
N MET A 180 -5.06 -1.65 15.35
CA MET A 180 -3.75 -1.27 14.79
C MET A 180 -3.72 0.22 14.39
N CYS A 181 -4.80 0.76 13.83
CA CYS A 181 -4.91 2.18 13.48
C CYS A 181 -4.87 3.10 14.73
N GLU A 182 -5.42 2.66 15.86
CA GLU A 182 -5.34 3.42 17.12
C GLU A 182 -3.90 3.43 17.67
N VAL A 183 -3.15 2.33 17.52
CA VAL A 183 -1.73 2.28 17.91
C VAL A 183 -0.90 3.23 17.06
N ILE A 184 -1.08 3.22 15.75
CA ILE A 184 -0.40 4.15 14.83
C ILE A 184 -0.74 5.60 15.19
N ALA A 185 -2.02 5.92 15.36
CA ALA A 185 -2.45 7.27 15.69
C ALA A 185 -1.79 7.77 17.01
N GLU A 186 -1.75 6.92 18.04
CA GLU A 186 -1.13 7.25 19.33
C GLU A 186 0.39 7.47 19.19
N GLU A 187 1.10 6.53 18.55
CA GLU A 187 2.56 6.57 18.49
C GLU A 187 3.13 7.64 17.55
N TYR A 188 2.34 8.09 16.57
CA TYR A 188 2.69 9.20 15.68
C TYR A 188 2.05 10.54 16.10
N GLY A 189 1.29 10.58 17.21
CA GLY A 189 0.64 11.79 17.68
C GLY A 189 -0.43 12.32 16.74
N LEU A 190 -1.12 11.43 16.04
CA LEU A 190 -2.16 11.78 15.08
C LEU A 190 -3.53 11.83 15.76
N ASN A 191 -4.41 12.67 15.22
CA ASN A 191 -5.81 12.73 15.61
C ASN A 191 -6.70 12.61 14.37
N PRO A 192 -6.77 11.42 13.74
CA PRO A 192 -7.48 11.24 12.49
C PRO A 192 -9.00 11.36 12.68
N GLU A 193 -9.66 12.02 11.75
CA GLU A 193 -11.10 11.87 11.58
C GLU A 193 -11.34 10.54 10.85
N TYR A 194 -11.67 9.50 11.59
CA TYR A 194 -11.89 8.16 11.01
C TYR A 194 -13.08 8.16 10.06
N ARG A 195 -12.78 8.01 8.79
CA ARG A 195 -13.74 7.97 7.67
C ARG A 195 -13.26 6.99 6.62
N GLN A 196 -14.14 6.63 5.70
CA GLN A 196 -13.76 5.83 4.54
C GLN A 196 -12.68 6.57 3.74
N ILE A 197 -11.60 5.85 3.43
CA ILE A 197 -10.55 6.30 2.52
C ILE A 197 -10.95 5.87 1.11
N PRO A 198 -10.84 6.73 0.09
CA PRO A 198 -11.16 6.37 -1.29
C PRO A 198 -10.40 5.13 -1.75
N ILE A 199 -11.12 4.15 -2.31
CA ILE A 199 -10.55 2.87 -2.75
C ILE A 199 -10.30 2.92 -4.25
N PHE A 200 -9.04 2.73 -4.63
CA PHE A 200 -8.59 2.62 -6.02
C PHE A 200 -8.52 1.16 -6.45
N THR A 201 -9.09 0.85 -7.60
CA THR A 201 -9.22 -0.51 -8.14
C THR A 201 -8.42 -0.70 -9.42
N GLN A 202 -7.87 -1.91 -9.59
CA GLN A 202 -7.05 -2.29 -10.75
C GLN A 202 -7.84 -3.18 -11.73
N SER A 203 -7.86 -2.81 -13.01
CA SER A 203 -8.57 -3.58 -14.05
C SER A 203 -7.75 -4.73 -14.62
N GLY A 204 -6.43 -4.68 -14.49
CA GLY A 204 -5.57 -5.51 -15.30
C GLY A 204 -5.82 -5.31 -16.80
N ASP A 205 -5.54 -6.33 -17.60
CA ASP A 205 -5.75 -6.30 -19.06
C ASP A 205 -7.24 -6.31 -19.45
N ASN A 206 -8.12 -6.84 -18.62
CA ASN A 206 -9.57 -6.86 -18.89
C ASN A 206 -10.24 -5.54 -18.49
N ARG A 207 -9.70 -4.43 -19.01
CA ARG A 207 -10.04 -3.07 -18.58
C ARG A 207 -11.47 -2.63 -18.89
N TYR A 208 -12.16 -3.25 -19.82
CA TYR A 208 -13.56 -2.95 -20.15
C TYR A 208 -14.52 -3.62 -19.16
N ASP A 209 -14.50 -4.94 -19.09
CA ASP A 209 -15.42 -5.69 -18.20
C ASP A 209 -15.16 -5.40 -16.71
N ASN A 210 -13.88 -5.24 -16.32
CA ASN A 210 -13.56 -4.90 -14.95
C ASN A 210 -13.96 -3.47 -14.59
N SER A 211 -13.94 -2.51 -15.53
CA SER A 211 -14.49 -1.18 -15.29
C SER A 211 -15.99 -1.21 -14.99
N ASP A 212 -16.76 -2.05 -15.68
CA ASP A 212 -18.18 -2.25 -15.38
C ASP A 212 -18.40 -2.73 -13.93
N LYS A 213 -17.59 -3.73 -13.50
CA LYS A 213 -17.65 -4.21 -12.12
C LYS A 213 -17.30 -3.12 -11.09
N MET A 214 -16.28 -2.28 -11.39
CA MET A 214 -15.90 -1.16 -10.53
C MET A 214 -17.03 -0.16 -10.35
N ILE A 215 -17.65 0.24 -11.46
CA ILE A 215 -18.76 1.20 -11.46
C ILE A 215 -19.95 0.63 -10.67
N MET A 216 -20.33 -0.64 -10.93
CA MET A 216 -21.44 -1.29 -10.23
C MET A 216 -21.18 -1.48 -8.73
N LYS A 217 -19.91 -1.63 -8.32
CA LYS A 217 -19.52 -1.73 -6.90
C LYS A 217 -19.28 -0.37 -6.23
N GLY A 218 -19.37 0.73 -6.98
CA GLY A 218 -19.18 2.07 -6.45
C GLY A 218 -17.74 2.36 -6.02
N ALA A 219 -16.74 1.87 -6.78
CA ALA A 219 -15.34 2.15 -6.50
C ALA A 219 -15.07 3.66 -6.60
N ASP A 220 -14.35 4.24 -5.62
CA ASP A 220 -14.11 5.67 -5.54
C ASP A 220 -13.12 6.16 -6.61
N VAL A 221 -12.16 5.32 -6.98
CA VAL A 221 -11.10 5.62 -7.95
C VAL A 221 -10.91 4.41 -8.88
N LEU A 222 -10.88 4.66 -10.18
CA LEU A 222 -10.84 3.61 -11.21
C LEU A 222 -10.24 4.15 -12.53
N PRO A 223 -9.81 3.32 -13.51
CA PRO A 223 -9.72 1.86 -13.46
C PRO A 223 -8.28 1.33 -13.38
N HIS A 224 -7.24 2.14 -13.23
CA HIS A 224 -5.82 1.84 -13.51
C HIS A 224 -5.53 1.60 -15.01
N ALA A 225 -6.28 0.73 -15.66
CA ALA A 225 -6.33 0.46 -17.11
C ALA A 225 -5.09 -0.24 -17.71
N LEU A 226 -3.94 -0.30 -17.03
CA LEU A 226 -2.73 -0.98 -17.48
C LEU A 226 -2.29 -0.58 -18.91
N ILE A 227 -2.05 0.73 -19.16
CA ILE A 227 -1.68 1.24 -20.48
C ILE A 227 -0.16 1.09 -20.72
N ASN A 228 0.31 -0.13 -20.76
CA ASN A 228 1.73 -0.50 -20.84
C ASN A 228 2.24 -0.84 -22.26
N ASN A 229 1.52 -0.46 -23.30
CA ASN A 229 1.90 -0.72 -24.68
C ASN A 229 1.45 0.43 -25.60
N VAL A 230 2.40 1.05 -26.29
CA VAL A 230 2.13 2.19 -27.18
C VAL A 230 1.24 1.80 -28.35
N GLU A 231 1.51 0.68 -29.02
CA GLU A 231 0.82 0.33 -30.28
C GLU A 231 -0.62 -0.12 -30.05
N THR A 232 -0.88 -0.87 -28.97
CA THR A 232 -2.16 -1.57 -28.77
C THR A 232 -3.05 -0.93 -27.69
N LYS A 233 -2.50 -0.05 -26.83
CA LYS A 233 -3.24 0.52 -25.71
C LYS A 233 -3.24 2.05 -25.64
N LEU A 234 -2.13 2.70 -26.01
CA LEU A 234 -2.05 4.15 -26.13
C LEU A 234 -2.51 4.64 -27.52
N GLY A 235 -2.00 4.01 -28.58
CA GLY A 235 -1.96 4.53 -29.95
C GLY A 235 -0.70 5.39 -30.16
N LYS A 236 -0.10 5.33 -31.35
CA LYS A 236 1.12 6.12 -31.67
C LYS A 236 0.91 7.62 -31.54
N ASP A 237 -0.32 8.06 -31.72
CA ASP A 237 -0.81 9.45 -31.60
C ASP A 237 -1.67 9.65 -30.34
N GLY A 238 -1.75 8.65 -29.46
CA GLY A 238 -2.59 8.68 -28.26
C GLY A 238 -4.08 8.39 -28.48
N SER A 239 -4.51 8.13 -29.73
CA SER A 239 -5.93 7.99 -30.07
C SER A 239 -6.65 6.84 -29.38
N ILE A 240 -5.97 5.69 -29.14
CA ILE A 240 -6.59 4.52 -28.50
C ILE A 240 -6.92 4.82 -27.03
N LEU A 241 -6.02 5.47 -26.29
CA LEU A 241 -6.29 5.85 -24.91
C LEU A 241 -7.37 6.94 -24.85
N LEU A 242 -7.34 7.91 -25.75
CA LEU A 242 -8.37 8.95 -25.82
C LEU A 242 -9.77 8.35 -26.00
N GLU A 243 -9.93 7.39 -26.91
CA GLU A 243 -11.21 6.70 -27.11
C GLU A 243 -11.60 5.85 -25.89
N TYR A 244 -10.64 5.23 -25.21
CA TYR A 244 -10.90 4.51 -23.97
C TYR A 244 -11.40 5.45 -22.84
N VAL A 245 -10.82 6.63 -22.70
CA VAL A 245 -11.25 7.63 -21.70
C VAL A 245 -12.68 8.11 -21.99
N LYS A 246 -13.02 8.40 -23.27
CA LYS A 246 -14.39 8.73 -23.68
C LYS A 246 -15.36 7.61 -23.36
N TRP A 247 -15.00 6.37 -23.74
CA TRP A 247 -15.81 5.19 -23.43
C TRP A 247 -16.04 5.05 -21.94
N LEU A 248 -15.00 5.18 -21.12
CA LEU A 248 -15.07 5.04 -19.66
C LEU A 248 -16.00 6.09 -19.05
N ARG A 249 -15.86 7.36 -19.43
CA ARG A 249 -16.78 8.44 -19.05
C ARG A 249 -18.22 8.08 -19.36
N ASP A 250 -18.50 7.72 -20.61
CA ASP A 250 -19.85 7.41 -21.06
C ASP A 250 -20.40 6.15 -20.35
N ARG A 251 -19.52 5.19 -20.07
CA ARG A 251 -19.88 3.98 -19.35
C ARG A 251 -20.26 4.26 -17.89
N ILE A 252 -19.51 5.14 -17.20
CA ILE A 252 -19.87 5.59 -15.85
C ILE A 252 -21.23 6.29 -15.87
N MET A 253 -21.44 7.21 -16.80
CA MET A 253 -22.71 7.94 -16.94
C MET A 253 -23.88 7.02 -17.19
N ALA A 254 -23.67 5.89 -17.90
CA ALA A 254 -24.70 4.92 -18.22
C ALA A 254 -25.00 3.93 -17.09
N LEU A 255 -24.00 3.54 -16.30
CA LEU A 255 -24.12 2.47 -15.29
C LEU A 255 -24.27 2.99 -13.85
N ARG A 256 -23.91 4.24 -13.54
CA ARG A 256 -24.05 4.77 -12.20
C ARG A 256 -25.52 4.74 -11.75
N GLN A 257 -25.73 4.29 -10.51
CA GLN A 257 -27.07 4.22 -9.93
C GLN A 257 -27.60 5.58 -9.48
N ASP A 258 -26.68 6.52 -9.19
CA ASP A 258 -26.97 7.84 -8.69
C ASP A 258 -26.02 8.87 -9.30
N GLU A 259 -26.52 10.08 -9.59
CA GLU A 259 -25.71 11.16 -10.16
C GLU A 259 -24.63 11.70 -9.21
N SER A 260 -24.78 11.46 -7.90
CA SER A 260 -23.77 11.81 -6.90
C SER A 260 -22.52 10.94 -6.98
N TYR A 261 -22.60 9.76 -7.64
CA TYR A 261 -21.43 8.95 -7.90
C TYR A 261 -20.53 9.63 -8.94
N GLN A 262 -19.41 10.18 -8.45
CA GLN A 262 -18.43 10.94 -9.21
C GLN A 262 -17.02 10.38 -8.94
N PRO A 263 -16.68 9.20 -9.48
CA PRO A 263 -15.38 8.58 -9.24
C PRO A 263 -14.26 9.41 -9.86
N VAL A 264 -13.06 9.27 -9.32
CA VAL A 264 -11.84 9.80 -9.95
C VAL A 264 -11.34 8.81 -10.98
N LEU A 265 -11.06 9.27 -12.20
CA LEU A 265 -10.38 8.46 -13.21
C LEU A 265 -8.88 8.50 -12.93
N HIS A 266 -8.29 7.34 -12.61
CA HIS A 266 -6.87 7.19 -12.38
C HIS A 266 -6.32 6.13 -13.32
N ILE A 267 -5.46 6.56 -14.25
CA ILE A 267 -4.95 5.73 -15.36
C ILE A 267 -3.43 5.67 -15.26
N ASP A 268 -2.90 4.44 -15.13
CA ASP A 268 -1.47 4.20 -15.17
C ASP A 268 -1.03 3.92 -16.62
N VAL A 269 -0.14 4.76 -17.10
CA VAL A 269 0.32 4.72 -18.49
C VAL A 269 1.74 4.19 -18.68
N TYR A 270 2.41 3.74 -17.62
CA TYR A 270 3.71 3.02 -17.70
C TYR A 270 4.74 3.69 -18.61
N GLY A 271 4.82 5.01 -18.61
CA GLY A 271 5.76 5.77 -19.44
C GLY A 271 5.36 5.93 -20.91
N THR A 272 4.25 5.33 -21.35
CA THR A 272 3.90 5.29 -22.78
C THR A 272 3.62 6.67 -23.39
N ILE A 273 3.13 7.65 -22.63
CA ILE A 273 2.98 9.04 -23.12
C ILE A 273 4.36 9.62 -23.47
N GLY A 274 5.34 9.50 -22.57
CA GLY A 274 6.71 9.95 -22.84
C GLY A 274 7.36 9.21 -24.01
N MET A 275 7.06 7.90 -24.19
CA MET A 275 7.53 7.12 -25.34
C MET A 275 6.94 7.63 -26.66
N ALA A 276 5.68 8.05 -26.69
CA ALA A 276 5.00 8.51 -27.91
C ALA A 276 5.35 9.97 -28.26
N PHE A 277 5.45 10.84 -27.26
CA PHE A 277 5.58 12.30 -27.48
C PHE A 277 6.98 12.84 -27.12
N GLY A 278 7.84 12.01 -26.50
CA GLY A 278 9.19 12.37 -26.05
C GLY A 278 9.23 12.78 -24.59
N VAL A 279 10.10 12.12 -23.79
CA VAL A 279 10.21 12.23 -22.32
C VAL A 279 10.42 13.67 -21.84
N ASN A 280 11.14 14.49 -22.60
CA ASN A 280 11.42 15.90 -22.25
C ASN A 280 10.59 16.89 -23.06
N ASN A 281 9.64 16.44 -23.87
CA ASN A 281 8.77 17.28 -24.67
C ASN A 281 7.48 17.62 -23.90
N TYR A 282 7.65 18.38 -22.81
CA TYR A 282 6.56 18.70 -21.88
C TYR A 282 5.38 19.40 -22.55
N LYS A 283 5.65 20.20 -23.58
CA LYS A 283 4.57 20.89 -24.31
C LYS A 283 3.65 19.89 -25.01
N GLU A 284 4.20 18.96 -25.80
CA GLU A 284 3.38 17.99 -26.55
C GLU A 284 2.69 16.99 -25.62
N MET A 285 3.38 16.54 -24.55
CA MET A 285 2.73 15.73 -23.53
C MET A 285 1.57 16.46 -22.87
N ALA A 286 1.75 17.73 -22.50
CA ALA A 286 0.68 18.54 -21.89
C ALA A 286 -0.47 18.81 -22.88
N ASP A 287 -0.18 19.06 -24.17
CA ASP A 287 -1.20 19.20 -25.23
C ASP A 287 -2.06 17.90 -25.29
N TYR A 288 -1.44 16.74 -25.28
CA TYR A 288 -2.14 15.47 -25.28
C TYR A 288 -2.93 15.24 -23.98
N ILE A 289 -2.33 15.46 -22.81
CA ILE A 289 -2.98 15.30 -21.49
C ILE A 289 -4.23 16.22 -21.41
N GLU A 290 -4.18 17.44 -21.92
CA GLU A 290 -5.33 18.34 -21.98
C GLU A 290 -6.49 17.72 -22.76
N THR A 291 -6.23 17.00 -23.87
CA THR A 291 -7.28 16.29 -24.61
C THR A 291 -7.91 15.16 -23.80
N LEU A 292 -7.11 14.46 -22.95
CA LEU A 292 -7.63 13.44 -22.05
C LEU A 292 -8.49 14.06 -20.94
N VAL A 293 -8.09 15.19 -20.38
CA VAL A 293 -8.88 15.93 -19.38
C VAL A 293 -10.23 16.32 -19.94
N GLU A 294 -10.27 16.90 -21.14
CA GLU A 294 -11.55 17.27 -21.79
C GLU A 294 -12.43 16.03 -22.05
N ALA A 295 -11.82 14.92 -22.45
CA ALA A 295 -12.55 13.66 -22.68
C ALA A 295 -13.09 13.05 -21.37
N ALA A 296 -12.41 13.25 -20.25
CA ALA A 296 -12.81 12.72 -18.94
C ALA A 296 -13.97 13.48 -18.29
N LYS A 297 -14.19 14.73 -18.65
CA LYS A 297 -15.22 15.58 -18.00
C LYS A 297 -16.60 14.91 -17.98
N PRO A 298 -17.33 14.96 -16.83
CA PRO A 298 -17.11 15.82 -15.68
C PRO A 298 -16.20 15.22 -14.59
N PHE A 299 -15.59 14.06 -14.81
CA PHE A 299 -14.79 13.37 -13.81
C PHE A 299 -13.37 13.95 -13.74
N LYS A 300 -12.79 13.95 -12.52
CA LYS A 300 -11.37 14.27 -12.32
C LYS A 300 -10.48 13.22 -12.94
N LEU A 301 -9.32 13.62 -13.45
CA LEU A 301 -8.35 12.72 -14.08
C LEU A 301 -7.01 12.73 -13.33
N ARG A 302 -6.48 11.54 -13.06
CA ARG A 302 -5.11 11.26 -12.63
C ARG A 302 -4.39 10.47 -13.71
N ILE A 303 -3.16 10.84 -14.00
CA ILE A 303 -2.26 10.11 -14.91
C ILE A 303 -1.04 9.68 -14.11
N GLU A 304 -0.91 8.38 -13.91
CA GLU A 304 0.22 7.75 -13.23
C GLU A 304 1.28 7.36 -14.25
N GLY A 305 2.57 7.62 -13.90
CA GLY A 305 3.71 7.24 -14.72
C GLY A 305 3.69 7.80 -16.14
N PRO A 306 3.51 9.13 -16.38
CA PRO A 306 3.36 9.66 -17.74
C PRO A 306 4.60 9.47 -18.61
N MET A 307 5.79 9.34 -18.03
CA MET A 307 7.06 9.02 -18.70
C MET A 307 7.92 8.09 -17.83
N ASP A 308 8.88 7.43 -18.46
CA ASP A 308 10.01 6.74 -17.81
C ASP A 308 11.32 7.26 -18.41
N ALA A 309 12.11 7.93 -17.61
CA ALA A 309 13.41 8.49 -17.99
C ALA A 309 14.57 7.52 -17.68
N GLU A 310 14.28 6.28 -17.34
CA GLU A 310 15.22 5.16 -17.12
C GLU A 310 16.25 5.37 -16.01
N GLU A 311 16.19 6.51 -15.27
CA GLU A 311 17.12 6.87 -14.21
C GLU A 311 16.42 7.78 -13.20
N ARG A 312 16.75 7.61 -11.90
CA ARG A 312 16.06 8.25 -10.77
C ARG A 312 16.05 9.79 -10.84
N GLU A 313 17.22 10.40 -11.08
CA GLU A 313 17.32 11.87 -11.11
C GLU A 313 16.69 12.45 -12.38
N ALA A 314 16.87 11.77 -13.52
CA ALA A 314 16.25 12.15 -14.77
C ALA A 314 14.71 12.05 -14.68
N GLN A 315 14.19 10.99 -14.08
CA GLN A 315 12.74 10.80 -13.85
C GLN A 315 12.18 11.92 -12.98
N MET A 316 12.81 12.24 -11.86
CA MET A 316 12.38 13.32 -10.98
C MET A 316 12.31 14.65 -11.74
N LYS A 317 13.38 14.99 -12.49
CA LYS A 317 13.43 16.25 -13.25
C LYS A 317 12.40 16.30 -14.37
N ALA A 318 12.22 15.20 -15.10
CA ALA A 318 11.24 15.13 -16.19
C ALA A 318 9.81 15.27 -15.66
N LEU A 319 9.48 14.57 -14.58
CA LEU A 319 8.14 14.66 -13.98
C LEU A 319 7.88 16.04 -13.36
N ALA A 320 8.85 16.62 -12.66
CA ALA A 320 8.74 17.99 -12.14
C ALA A 320 8.55 19.01 -13.27
N GLY A 321 9.25 18.83 -14.41
CA GLY A 321 9.10 19.69 -15.58
C GLY A 321 7.72 19.61 -16.21
N LEU A 322 7.17 18.38 -16.35
CA LEU A 322 5.81 18.20 -16.86
C LEU A 322 4.75 18.72 -15.87
N THR A 323 4.95 18.52 -14.58
CA THR A 323 4.06 19.04 -13.53
C THR A 323 4.00 20.57 -13.59
N ALA A 324 5.14 21.23 -13.67
CA ALA A 324 5.20 22.69 -13.81
C ALA A 324 4.52 23.19 -15.10
N GLU A 325 4.61 22.45 -16.21
CA GLU A 325 3.97 22.82 -17.47
C GLU A 325 2.45 22.70 -17.41
N VAL A 326 1.90 21.61 -16.85
CA VAL A 326 0.43 21.47 -16.71
C VAL A 326 -0.14 22.49 -15.74
N ASP A 327 0.57 22.80 -14.64
CA ASP A 327 0.18 23.82 -13.68
C ASP A 327 0.17 25.22 -14.31
N ARG A 328 1.25 25.57 -15.03
CA ARG A 328 1.36 26.85 -15.73
C ARG A 328 0.23 27.08 -16.71
N ARG A 329 -0.29 26.00 -17.32
CA ARG A 329 -1.39 26.05 -18.28
C ARG A 329 -2.77 25.96 -17.63
N GLY A 330 -2.85 25.64 -16.35
CA GLY A 330 -4.10 25.41 -15.62
C GLY A 330 -4.87 24.18 -16.11
N ILE A 331 -4.14 23.11 -16.53
CA ILE A 331 -4.75 21.84 -16.93
C ILE A 331 -5.18 21.11 -15.66
N GLU A 332 -6.45 20.76 -15.54
CA GLU A 332 -7.04 20.12 -14.35
C GLU A 332 -6.74 18.62 -14.31
N VAL A 333 -5.45 18.25 -14.19
CA VAL A 333 -4.95 16.87 -14.06
C VAL A 333 -4.07 16.74 -12.82
N GLU A 334 -4.13 15.59 -12.15
CA GLU A 334 -3.12 15.22 -11.16
C GLU A 334 -2.16 14.19 -11.77
N LEU A 335 -0.87 14.54 -11.86
CA LEU A 335 0.20 13.64 -12.28
C LEU A 335 0.69 12.86 -11.07
N VAL A 336 0.83 11.53 -11.21
CA VAL A 336 1.21 10.64 -10.11
C VAL A 336 2.57 10.05 -10.39
N ALA A 337 3.52 10.21 -9.45
CA ALA A 337 4.83 9.58 -9.49
C ALA A 337 4.70 8.11 -9.04
N ASP A 338 5.22 7.17 -9.83
CA ASP A 338 5.33 5.74 -9.50
C ASP A 338 6.78 5.26 -9.63
N GLU A 339 7.30 5.19 -10.85
CA GLU A 339 8.64 4.64 -11.07
C GLU A 339 9.72 5.49 -10.38
N TRP A 340 10.74 4.80 -9.83
CA TRP A 340 11.84 5.36 -9.06
C TRP A 340 11.48 5.94 -7.68
N CYS A 341 10.22 5.71 -7.20
CA CYS A 341 9.77 6.04 -5.87
C CYS A 341 9.74 4.79 -4.97
N ASN A 342 10.82 4.00 -4.93
CA ASN A 342 10.85 2.69 -4.29
C ASN A 342 11.19 2.74 -2.80
N THR A 343 11.73 3.84 -2.28
CA THR A 343 12.13 4.00 -0.88
C THR A 343 11.50 5.24 -0.26
N LEU A 344 11.51 5.32 1.08
CA LEU A 344 11.06 6.52 1.79
C LEU A 344 11.88 7.76 1.39
N GLU A 345 13.17 7.59 1.14
CA GLU A 345 14.08 8.64 0.68
C GLU A 345 13.73 9.13 -0.73
N ASP A 346 13.33 8.21 -1.62
CA ASP A 346 12.87 8.57 -2.96
C ASP A 346 11.57 9.36 -2.91
N ILE A 347 10.59 8.90 -2.12
CA ILE A 347 9.32 9.61 -1.94
C ILE A 347 9.56 11.04 -1.45
N LYS A 348 10.44 11.22 -0.45
CA LYS A 348 10.83 12.54 0.04
C LYS A 348 11.48 13.39 -1.05
N TYR A 349 12.38 12.79 -1.85
CA TYR A 349 13.07 13.47 -2.92
C TYR A 349 12.11 13.96 -4.02
N PHE A 350 11.15 13.13 -4.43
CA PHE A 350 10.13 13.52 -5.40
C PHE A 350 9.19 14.59 -4.83
N ALA A 351 8.74 14.44 -3.59
CA ALA A 351 7.86 15.39 -2.94
C ALA A 351 8.53 16.78 -2.76
N ASP A 352 9.80 16.82 -2.34
CA ASP A 352 10.56 18.06 -2.16
C ASP A 352 10.75 18.82 -3.48
N ASN A 353 10.82 18.12 -4.60
CA ASN A 353 10.99 18.70 -5.92
C ASN A 353 9.68 18.91 -6.68
N LYS A 354 8.53 18.66 -6.05
CA LYS A 354 7.19 18.74 -6.68
C LYS A 354 7.11 17.94 -7.98
N ALA A 355 7.75 16.78 -8.00
CA ALA A 355 7.73 15.86 -9.11
C ALA A 355 6.45 15.01 -9.06
N GLY A 356 5.38 15.53 -9.64
CA GLY A 356 4.01 15.03 -9.56
C GLY A 356 3.17 15.78 -8.51
N HIS A 357 1.86 15.69 -8.65
CA HIS A 357 0.87 16.20 -7.69
C HIS A 357 0.60 15.18 -6.58
N MET A 358 0.90 13.91 -6.84
CA MET A 358 0.70 12.77 -5.97
C MET A 358 1.86 11.77 -6.14
N VAL A 359 2.17 11.01 -5.08
CA VAL A 359 3.17 9.94 -5.12
C VAL A 359 2.51 8.61 -4.79
N GLN A 360 2.77 7.58 -5.58
CA GLN A 360 2.42 6.21 -5.25
C GLN A 360 3.40 5.67 -4.18
N ILE A 361 2.85 5.26 -3.05
CA ILE A 361 3.58 4.63 -1.94
C ILE A 361 3.44 3.12 -2.09
N LYS A 362 4.38 2.48 -2.78
CA LYS A 362 4.38 1.04 -3.08
C LYS A 362 4.77 0.25 -1.84
N THR A 363 3.76 -0.20 -1.10
CA THR A 363 3.90 -0.67 0.29
C THR A 363 4.96 -1.74 0.52
N PRO A 364 5.13 -2.82 -0.28
CA PRO A 364 6.18 -3.79 -0.03
C PRO A 364 7.60 -3.29 -0.34
N ASP A 365 7.76 -2.34 -1.28
CA ASP A 365 9.07 -1.80 -1.65
C ASP A 365 9.69 -0.96 -0.52
N LEU A 366 8.86 -0.32 0.32
CA LEU A 366 9.33 0.50 1.44
C LEU A 366 9.90 -0.33 2.61
N GLY A 367 9.72 -1.63 2.62
CA GLY A 367 10.12 -2.49 3.75
C GLY A 367 9.20 -2.29 4.95
N GLY A 368 9.71 -1.89 6.12
CA GLY A 368 8.89 -1.76 7.32
C GLY A 368 7.69 -0.84 7.16
N ILE A 369 6.54 -1.24 7.72
CA ILE A 369 5.29 -0.49 7.56
C ILE A 369 5.29 0.89 8.24
N ASN A 370 6.22 1.14 9.16
CA ASN A 370 6.50 2.47 9.68
C ASN A 370 6.89 3.46 8.57
N ASN A 371 7.66 3.02 7.56
CA ASN A 371 8.05 3.84 6.43
C ASN A 371 6.84 4.26 5.58
N ILE A 372 5.80 3.41 5.49
CA ILE A 372 4.56 3.73 4.79
C ILE A 372 3.85 4.89 5.48
N VAL A 373 3.69 4.82 6.80
CA VAL A 373 3.08 5.91 7.60
C VAL A 373 3.88 7.19 7.43
N GLU A 374 5.20 7.12 7.55
CA GLU A 374 6.09 8.28 7.41
C GLU A 374 6.03 8.88 6.01
N ALA A 375 5.92 8.06 4.96
CA ALA A 375 5.75 8.53 3.58
C ALA A 375 4.45 9.31 3.39
N VAL A 376 3.31 8.77 3.88
CA VAL A 376 2.01 9.46 3.81
C VAL A 376 2.07 10.79 4.54
N LEU A 377 2.59 10.81 5.77
CA LEU A 377 2.68 12.02 6.57
C LEU A 377 3.60 13.07 5.94
N TYR A 378 4.71 12.64 5.34
CA TYR A 378 5.63 13.54 4.65
C TYR A 378 5.01 14.16 3.40
N CYS A 379 4.33 13.37 2.56
CA CYS A 379 3.60 13.90 1.41
C CYS A 379 2.59 14.96 1.83
N LYS A 380 1.81 14.70 2.88
CA LYS A 380 0.85 15.66 3.43
C LYS A 380 1.51 16.94 3.94
N GLU A 381 2.64 16.83 4.65
CA GLU A 381 3.43 17.99 5.10
C GLU A 381 3.89 18.86 3.93
N LYS A 382 4.24 18.24 2.81
CA LYS A 382 4.69 18.95 1.59
C LYS A 382 3.53 19.43 0.70
N GLY A 383 2.29 19.12 1.03
CA GLY A 383 1.12 19.43 0.20
C GLY A 383 1.07 18.64 -1.09
N ILE A 384 1.67 17.43 -1.10
CA ILE A 384 1.63 16.47 -2.19
C ILE A 384 0.64 15.37 -1.83
N GLY A 385 -0.16 14.92 -2.79
CA GLY A 385 -1.10 13.83 -2.61
C GLY A 385 -0.37 12.52 -2.26
N ALA A 386 -0.97 11.73 -1.36
CA ALA A 386 -0.45 10.44 -0.95
C ALA A 386 -1.36 9.32 -1.45
N TYR A 387 -0.87 8.51 -2.35
CA TYR A 387 -1.53 7.29 -2.78
C TYR A 387 -0.89 6.09 -2.06
N GLN A 388 -1.56 5.55 -1.04
CA GLN A 388 -1.12 4.32 -0.40
C GLN A 388 -1.43 3.14 -1.31
N GLY A 389 -0.48 2.84 -2.18
CA GLY A 389 -0.56 1.84 -3.21
C GLY A 389 -0.20 0.44 -2.71
N GLY A 390 0.60 -0.25 -3.48
CA GLY A 390 1.03 -1.62 -3.22
C GLY A 390 1.25 -2.39 -4.49
N THR A 391 0.94 -3.67 -4.45
CA THR A 391 1.05 -4.56 -5.61
C THR A 391 -0.09 -5.57 -5.63
N CYS A 392 -0.40 -6.07 -6.83
CA CYS A 392 -1.29 -7.23 -6.97
C CYS A 392 -0.75 -8.48 -6.26
N ASN A 393 0.55 -8.57 -6.06
CA ASN A 393 1.25 -9.69 -5.45
C ASN A 393 1.35 -9.57 -3.92
N GLU A 394 0.25 -9.25 -3.27
CA GLU A 394 0.12 -9.17 -1.81
C GLU A 394 -0.82 -10.28 -1.27
N THR A 395 -1.16 -10.20 0.02
CA THR A 395 -2.07 -11.13 0.70
C THR A 395 -3.27 -10.39 1.28
N ASP A 396 -4.30 -11.11 1.68
CA ASP A 396 -5.44 -10.56 2.42
C ASP A 396 -5.00 -9.93 3.73
N ARG A 397 -4.03 -10.56 4.43
CA ARG A 397 -3.50 -10.04 5.70
C ARG A 397 -2.76 -8.72 5.52
N SER A 398 -1.84 -8.64 4.56
CA SER A 398 -1.12 -7.40 4.29
C SER A 398 -2.06 -6.26 3.88
N ALA A 399 -3.11 -6.57 3.10
CA ALA A 399 -4.14 -5.61 2.73
C ALA A 399 -4.90 -5.07 3.95
N GLN A 400 -5.32 -5.95 4.88
CA GLN A 400 -6.00 -5.54 6.13
C GLN A 400 -5.10 -4.64 7.00
N VAL A 401 -3.82 -4.98 7.13
CA VAL A 401 -2.88 -4.12 7.86
C VAL A 401 -2.75 -2.77 7.18
N CYS A 402 -2.60 -2.74 5.85
CA CYS A 402 -2.54 -1.48 5.09
C CYS A 402 -3.79 -0.60 5.26
N VAL A 403 -4.98 -1.20 5.40
CA VAL A 403 -6.20 -0.44 5.74
C VAL A 403 -6.05 0.24 7.09
N ASN A 404 -5.52 -0.44 8.10
CA ASN A 404 -5.29 0.16 9.42
C ASN A 404 -4.28 1.33 9.35
N LEU A 405 -3.21 1.21 8.54
CA LEU A 405 -2.27 2.31 8.32
C LEU A 405 -2.96 3.50 7.65
N ALA A 406 -3.77 3.25 6.61
CA ALA A 406 -4.51 4.28 5.90
C ALA A 406 -5.53 4.98 6.79
N MET A 407 -6.24 4.23 7.63
CA MET A 407 -7.21 4.81 8.59
C MET A 407 -6.54 5.77 9.57
N ALA A 408 -5.30 5.50 9.99
CA ALA A 408 -4.55 6.38 10.89
C ALA A 408 -3.90 7.56 10.16
N SER A 409 -3.23 7.34 9.02
CA SER A 409 -2.44 8.35 8.30
C SER A 409 -3.26 9.18 7.31
N GLN A 410 -4.45 8.69 6.90
CA GLN A 410 -5.40 9.38 6.02
C GLN A 410 -4.79 9.78 4.66
N PRO A 411 -4.31 8.83 3.83
CA PRO A 411 -3.91 9.11 2.46
C PRO A 411 -5.10 9.51 1.60
N ASP A 412 -4.86 10.05 0.41
CA ASP A 412 -5.91 10.48 -0.53
C ASP A 412 -6.62 9.30 -1.20
N GLN A 413 -5.95 8.17 -1.32
CA GLN A 413 -6.53 6.90 -1.77
C GLN A 413 -5.71 5.70 -1.29
N ILE A 414 -6.36 4.52 -1.25
CA ILE A 414 -5.75 3.22 -0.96
C ILE A 414 -6.02 2.26 -2.11
N LEU A 415 -5.02 1.43 -2.46
CA LEU A 415 -5.18 0.40 -3.48
C LEU A 415 -6.00 -0.78 -2.97
N ALA A 416 -6.97 -1.22 -3.78
CA ALA A 416 -7.63 -2.52 -3.62
C ALA A 416 -6.66 -3.63 -4.00
N LYS A 417 -6.30 -4.46 -3.04
CA LYS A 417 -5.32 -5.55 -3.16
C LYS A 417 -5.68 -6.70 -2.22
N PRO A 418 -5.22 -7.93 -2.41
CA PRO A 418 -4.36 -8.43 -3.49
C PRO A 418 -5.10 -8.58 -4.83
N GLY A 419 -4.33 -9.07 -5.82
CA GLY A 419 -4.86 -9.43 -7.14
C GLY A 419 -5.01 -8.26 -8.11
N MET A 420 -5.30 -8.60 -9.36
CA MET A 420 -5.54 -7.64 -10.46
C MET A 420 -7.05 -7.51 -10.73
N GLY A 421 -7.87 -7.79 -9.75
CA GLY A 421 -9.32 -7.82 -9.87
C GLY A 421 -10.01 -6.80 -8.99
N VAL A 422 -11.28 -6.59 -9.30
CA VAL A 422 -12.18 -5.77 -8.51
C VAL A 422 -12.95 -6.60 -7.47
N ASP A 423 -12.81 -7.91 -7.49
CA ASP A 423 -13.66 -8.78 -6.68
C ASP A 423 -13.03 -8.99 -5.30
N GLU A 424 -11.90 -9.68 -5.24
CA GLU A 424 -11.22 -10.01 -3.98
C GLU A 424 -10.60 -8.79 -3.30
N GLY A 425 -9.80 -8.00 -4.02
CA GLY A 425 -9.07 -6.86 -3.44
C GLY A 425 -10.00 -5.78 -2.91
N TYR A 426 -11.04 -5.42 -3.68
CA TYR A 426 -12.02 -4.44 -3.24
C TYR A 426 -12.78 -4.92 -2.00
N MET A 427 -13.25 -6.19 -2.00
CA MET A 427 -13.97 -6.78 -0.88
C MET A 427 -13.12 -6.78 0.40
N ILE A 428 -11.85 -7.19 0.32
CA ILE A 428 -10.96 -7.25 1.48
C ILE A 428 -10.75 -5.86 2.08
N VAL A 429 -10.38 -4.89 1.25
CA VAL A 429 -10.08 -3.52 1.70
C VAL A 429 -11.33 -2.82 2.20
N TYR A 430 -12.44 -2.90 1.48
CA TYR A 430 -13.71 -2.30 1.87
C TYR A 430 -14.22 -2.87 3.21
N ASN A 431 -14.29 -4.20 3.31
CA ASN A 431 -14.84 -4.86 4.49
C ASN A 431 -13.99 -4.59 5.74
N GLU A 432 -12.65 -4.58 5.62
CA GLU A 432 -11.79 -4.26 6.76
C GLU A 432 -12.00 -2.82 7.22
N MET A 433 -12.11 -1.88 6.28
CA MET A 433 -12.37 -0.48 6.60
C MET A 433 -13.70 -0.30 7.33
N GLN A 434 -14.77 -0.99 6.87
CA GLN A 434 -16.09 -0.95 7.52
C GLN A 434 -16.06 -1.57 8.93
N ARG A 435 -15.31 -2.68 9.14
CA ARG A 435 -15.14 -3.27 10.48
C ARG A 435 -14.47 -2.28 11.45
N ILE A 436 -13.41 -1.61 11.01
CA ILE A 436 -12.71 -0.60 11.81
C ILE A 436 -13.67 0.53 12.19
N LEU A 437 -14.40 1.09 11.21
CA LEU A 437 -15.36 2.17 11.46
C LEU A 437 -16.46 1.77 12.43
N ALA A 438 -17.04 0.57 12.29
CA ALA A 438 -18.06 0.06 13.18
C ALA A 438 -17.54 -0.12 14.63
N ILE A 439 -16.34 -0.68 14.80
CA ILE A 439 -15.72 -0.85 16.13
C ILE A 439 -15.45 0.51 16.78
N LEU A 440 -14.93 1.49 16.03
CA LEU A 440 -14.66 2.83 16.54
C LEU A 440 -15.95 3.57 16.90
N ALA A 441 -17.01 3.42 16.10
CA ALA A 441 -18.34 3.98 16.42
C ALA A 441 -18.90 3.40 17.72
N ALA A 442 -18.85 2.08 17.89
CA ALA A 442 -19.29 1.40 19.10
C ALA A 442 -18.50 1.83 20.35
N LYS A 443 -17.15 2.00 20.22
CA LYS A 443 -16.32 2.51 21.33
C LYS A 443 -16.72 3.93 21.76
N ASN A 444 -17.19 4.76 20.83
CA ASN A 444 -17.59 6.15 21.07
C ASN A 444 -19.07 6.29 21.46
N GLY A 445 -19.79 5.20 21.70
CA GLY A 445 -21.20 5.20 22.07
C GLY A 445 -22.15 5.69 20.96
N LYS A 446 -21.70 5.66 19.70
CA LYS A 446 -22.54 5.94 18.54
C LYS A 446 -23.16 4.61 18.08
N GLU A 447 -24.48 4.51 18.15
CA GLU A 447 -25.21 3.40 17.48
C GLU A 447 -25.08 3.59 15.96
N ASN A 448 -24.85 2.48 15.24
CA ASN A 448 -24.78 2.45 13.78
C ASN A 448 -26.18 2.62 13.16
#